data_b6bd1088fb9f6a9d6c087f65f10d9845
#
_entry.id   b6bd1088fb9f6a9d6c087f65f10d9845
#
_cell.length_a   1.000
_cell.length_b   1.000
_cell.length_c   1.000
_cell.angle_alpha   90.00
_cell.angle_beta   90.00
_cell.angle_gamma   90.00
#
_symmetry.space_group_name_H-M   'P 1'
#
loop_
_entity.id
_entity.type
_entity.pdbx_description
1 polymer ?
#
loop_
_entity_poly.entity_id
_entity_poly.type
_entity_poly.pdbx_seq_one_letter_code
_entity_poly.pdbx_strand_id
1 'polypeptide(L)'
;MFQSIRPLPNPSMGGHWRGNSFQFGLIAEHVVSIRYLFYPHFFPQLEGNQALLSDVQLDTSYQFGDVWGWEAEFSGSAEEHMVYLIQLQEKDGNTKFVFDPFARESFGGEHWGRPIGFVVDEEDFRLSVISRPKSKVFHGMRRLPVLRQETPTDELTASRPHRPHHPLEQSVIYECHVRGMTNSPSISVSGSSQSGTYRGLVECIPYLKALGVTAIELLPVFDFDENEMIITDAE
;
A
#
# COMPACT_ATOMS: atom_id res chain seq x y z
N MET A 1 0.37 13.87 -16.90
CA MET A 1 -0.13 14.89 -15.96
C MET A 1 -1.63 14.76 -15.86
N PHE A 2 -2.21 14.92 -14.67
CA PHE A 2 -3.67 14.84 -14.48
C PHE A 2 -4.35 16.05 -15.10
N GLN A 3 -5.44 15.83 -15.80
CA GLN A 3 -6.25 16.84 -16.47
C GLN A 3 -7.72 16.68 -16.07
N SER A 4 -8.51 17.74 -16.25
CA SER A 4 -9.97 17.70 -15.98
C SER A 4 -10.31 17.19 -14.58
N ILE A 5 -9.52 17.62 -13.56
CA ILE A 5 -9.73 17.22 -12.18
C ILE A 5 -11.09 17.73 -11.71
N ARG A 6 -11.94 16.83 -11.20
CA ARG A 6 -13.31 17.16 -10.76
C ARG A 6 -13.72 16.38 -9.52
N PRO A 7 -14.61 16.93 -8.69
CA PRO A 7 -15.14 16.24 -7.52
C PRO A 7 -15.90 14.97 -7.90
N LEU A 8 -15.74 13.92 -7.08
CA LEU A 8 -16.43 12.63 -7.22
C LEU A 8 -17.15 12.28 -5.91
N PRO A 9 -18.50 12.39 -5.84
CA PRO A 9 -19.24 12.22 -4.58
C PRO A 9 -19.18 10.82 -3.96
N ASN A 10 -19.05 9.78 -4.78
CA ASN A 10 -19.05 8.38 -4.34
C ASN A 10 -17.83 7.64 -4.94
N PRO A 11 -16.60 7.98 -4.52
CA PRO A 11 -15.42 7.32 -5.03
C PRO A 11 -15.29 5.89 -4.47
N SER A 12 -14.64 5.03 -5.21
CA SER A 12 -14.02 3.86 -4.58
C SER A 12 -12.86 4.31 -3.70
N MET A 13 -12.68 3.70 -2.52
CA MET A 13 -11.59 4.06 -1.61
C MET A 13 -10.23 3.66 -2.16
N GLY A 14 -9.24 4.53 -1.97
CA GLY A 14 -7.91 4.40 -2.56
C GLY A 14 -7.84 4.89 -4.00
N GLY A 15 -6.67 4.70 -4.61
CA GLY A 15 -6.41 5.06 -5.99
C GLY A 15 -6.83 3.97 -6.97
N HIS A 16 -7.60 4.34 -7.99
CA HIS A 16 -8.06 3.45 -9.05
C HIS A 16 -7.74 4.07 -10.40
N TRP A 17 -7.00 3.34 -11.20
CA TRP A 17 -6.58 3.79 -12.51
C TRP A 17 -6.93 2.77 -13.59
N ARG A 18 -7.81 3.15 -14.52
CA ARG A 18 -8.31 2.31 -15.62
C ARG A 18 -8.15 3.05 -16.95
N GLY A 19 -7.25 2.56 -17.79
CA GLY A 19 -6.95 3.23 -19.05
C GLY A 19 -6.44 4.65 -18.81
N ASN A 20 -7.13 5.65 -19.31
CA ASN A 20 -6.81 7.06 -19.10
C ASN A 20 -7.66 7.71 -17.98
N SER A 21 -8.54 6.96 -17.34
CA SER A 21 -9.39 7.44 -16.26
C SER A 21 -8.80 7.09 -14.90
N PHE A 22 -8.80 8.06 -14.02
CA PHE A 22 -8.29 7.95 -12.67
C PHE A 22 -9.35 8.43 -11.68
N GLN A 23 -9.54 7.70 -10.59
CA GLN A 23 -10.38 8.14 -9.47
C GLN A 23 -9.70 7.81 -8.15
N PHE A 24 -9.99 8.63 -7.15
CA PHE A 24 -9.42 8.49 -5.83
C PHE A 24 -10.45 8.80 -4.75
N GLY A 25 -10.46 7.99 -3.69
CA GLY A 25 -11.28 8.19 -2.51
C GLY A 25 -10.46 8.05 -1.23
N LEU A 26 -10.68 8.96 -0.29
CA LEU A 26 -10.06 8.95 1.03
C LEU A 26 -11.06 9.36 2.08
N ILE A 27 -11.03 8.71 3.26
CA ILE A 27 -11.76 9.16 4.44
C ILE A 27 -10.82 10.00 5.29
N ALA A 28 -11.18 11.26 5.52
CA ALA A 28 -10.37 12.15 6.35
C ALA A 28 -11.27 13.17 7.08
N GLU A 29 -11.26 13.09 8.40
CA GLU A 29 -11.97 13.99 9.29
C GLU A 29 -11.07 15.16 9.71
N HIS A 30 -11.67 16.30 10.02
CA HIS A 30 -10.98 17.50 10.53
C HIS A 30 -9.90 18.08 9.60
N VAL A 31 -9.97 17.79 8.31
CA VAL A 31 -9.06 18.26 7.27
C VAL A 31 -9.70 19.41 6.49
N VAL A 32 -8.90 20.40 6.09
CA VAL A 32 -9.35 21.56 5.28
C VAL A 32 -8.86 21.48 3.85
N SER A 33 -7.75 20.78 3.59
CA SER A 33 -7.27 20.49 2.25
C SER A 33 -6.46 19.20 2.21
N ILE A 34 -6.45 18.57 1.05
CA ILE A 34 -5.66 17.36 0.79
C ILE A 34 -4.80 17.63 -0.44
N ARG A 35 -3.55 17.22 -0.38
CA ARG A 35 -2.62 17.32 -1.49
C ARG A 35 -2.06 15.94 -1.80
N TYR A 36 -2.18 15.51 -3.05
CA TYR A 36 -1.62 14.27 -3.56
C TYR A 36 -0.35 14.58 -4.35
N LEU A 37 0.76 14.01 -3.95
CA LEU A 37 2.08 14.18 -4.55
C LEU A 37 2.45 12.88 -5.25
N PHE A 38 2.55 12.90 -6.57
CA PHE A 38 2.87 11.72 -7.38
C PHE A 38 4.32 11.77 -7.85
N TYR A 39 5.00 10.62 -7.74
CA TYR A 39 6.38 10.45 -8.16
C TYR A 39 6.49 9.27 -9.13
N PRO A 40 7.47 9.30 -10.06
CA PRO A 40 7.74 8.16 -10.90
C PRO A 40 8.21 6.99 -10.04
N HIS A 41 7.75 5.80 -10.36
CA HIS A 41 8.17 4.57 -9.72
C HIS A 41 9.11 3.81 -10.65
N PHE A 42 10.40 3.88 -10.37
CA PHE A 42 11.41 3.07 -11.02
C PHE A 42 11.82 1.95 -10.06
N PHE A 43 11.29 0.76 -10.28
CA PHE A 43 11.69 -0.43 -9.55
C PHE A 43 12.97 -1.01 -10.19
N PRO A 44 14.02 -1.33 -9.43
CA PRO A 44 14.26 -1.30 -7.99
C PRO A 44 15.07 -0.09 -7.48
N GLN A 45 15.12 1.03 -8.20
CA GLN A 45 16.10 2.09 -8.03
C GLN A 45 15.46 3.43 -7.65
N LEU A 46 15.01 3.59 -6.41
CA LEU A 46 14.93 4.93 -5.82
C LEU A 46 16.32 5.36 -5.34
N GLU A 47 17.29 5.35 -6.25
CA GLU A 47 18.58 5.95 -5.99
C GLU A 47 18.50 7.44 -6.32
N GLY A 48 18.73 8.28 -5.32
CA GLY A 48 18.72 9.73 -5.46
C GLY A 48 17.37 10.40 -5.21
N ASN A 49 17.35 11.72 -5.41
CA ASN A 49 16.17 12.55 -5.24
C ASN A 49 15.21 12.38 -6.42
N GLN A 50 13.96 12.04 -6.14
CA GLN A 50 12.90 11.92 -7.14
C GLN A 50 12.14 13.23 -7.27
N ALA A 51 12.10 13.79 -8.47
CA ALA A 51 11.30 14.98 -8.77
C ALA A 51 9.80 14.64 -8.77
N LEU A 52 8.99 15.60 -8.38
CA LEU A 52 7.54 15.51 -8.41
C LEU A 52 7.05 15.35 -9.86
N LEU A 53 6.27 14.31 -10.12
CA LEU A 53 5.65 14.07 -11.41
C LEU A 53 4.36 14.88 -11.58
N SER A 54 3.55 14.92 -10.54
CA SER A 54 2.29 15.64 -10.52
C SER A 54 1.89 16.00 -9.09
N ASP A 55 1.16 17.10 -8.96
CA ASP A 55 0.65 17.66 -7.72
C ASP A 55 -0.84 17.95 -7.90
N VAL A 56 -1.67 17.39 -7.06
CA VAL A 56 -3.12 17.60 -7.07
C VAL A 56 -3.56 18.10 -5.72
N GLN A 57 -3.99 19.34 -5.65
CA GLN A 57 -4.49 19.97 -4.44
C GLN A 57 -6.02 20.05 -4.46
N LEU A 58 -6.64 19.57 -3.37
CA LEU A 58 -8.07 19.55 -3.17
C LEU A 58 -8.45 20.47 -2.02
N ASP A 59 -9.47 21.26 -2.22
CA ASP A 59 -10.16 22.02 -1.18
C ASP A 59 -11.46 21.32 -0.74
N THR A 60 -12.24 21.96 0.12
CA THR A 60 -13.47 21.38 0.65
C THR A 60 -14.58 21.14 -0.39
N SER A 61 -14.45 21.63 -1.63
CA SER A 61 -15.39 21.32 -2.71
C SER A 61 -15.30 19.85 -3.17
N TYR A 62 -14.23 19.15 -2.81
CA TYR A 62 -14.00 17.73 -3.05
C TYR A 62 -14.41 16.84 -1.87
N GLN A 63 -14.96 17.44 -0.80
CA GLN A 63 -15.39 16.75 0.42
C GLN A 63 -16.89 16.49 0.43
N PHE A 64 -17.30 15.25 0.69
CA PHE A 64 -18.66 14.78 0.79
C PHE A 64 -18.86 14.03 2.11
N GLY A 65 -19.23 14.76 3.18
CA GLY A 65 -19.16 14.24 4.54
C GLY A 65 -17.72 14.03 4.97
N ASP A 66 -17.36 12.83 5.39
CA ASP A 66 -16.00 12.47 5.75
C ASP A 66 -15.17 11.90 4.59
N VAL A 67 -15.81 11.77 3.41
CA VAL A 67 -15.18 11.24 2.20
C VAL A 67 -14.68 12.37 1.33
N TRP A 68 -13.43 12.28 0.92
CA TRP A 68 -12.82 13.11 -0.10
C TRP A 68 -12.71 12.32 -1.39
N GLY A 69 -13.26 12.83 -2.48
CA GLY A 69 -13.30 12.12 -3.74
C GLY A 69 -13.02 13.00 -4.95
N TRP A 70 -12.21 12.49 -5.87
CA TRP A 70 -11.90 13.15 -7.11
C TRP A 70 -11.66 12.17 -8.24
N GLU A 71 -11.85 12.64 -9.46
CA GLU A 71 -11.51 11.92 -10.68
C GLU A 71 -10.83 12.85 -11.67
N ALA A 72 -10.04 12.26 -12.56
CA ALA A 72 -9.30 12.98 -13.60
C ALA A 72 -9.04 12.10 -14.81
N GLU A 73 -8.66 12.74 -15.91
CA GLU A 73 -8.00 12.09 -17.03
C GLU A 73 -6.49 12.22 -16.87
N PHE A 74 -5.74 11.20 -17.24
CA PHE A 74 -4.29 11.23 -17.24
C PHE A 74 -3.77 11.25 -18.67
N SER A 75 -3.05 12.34 -19.02
CA SER A 75 -2.36 12.46 -20.30
C SER A 75 -0.86 12.29 -20.11
N GLY A 76 -0.33 11.22 -20.61
CA GLY A 76 1.10 10.90 -20.62
C GLY A 76 1.29 9.47 -21.07
N SER A 77 2.52 9.10 -21.43
CA SER A 77 2.89 7.69 -21.45
C SER A 77 2.82 7.27 -19.99
N ALA A 78 1.73 6.60 -19.64
CA ALA A 78 1.56 6.07 -18.31
C ALA A 78 2.70 5.09 -18.09
N GLU A 79 3.73 5.50 -17.37
CA GLU A 79 4.60 4.54 -16.74
C GLU A 79 3.68 3.67 -15.90
N GLU A 80 3.81 2.37 -16.02
CA GLU A 80 2.87 1.39 -15.50
C GLU A 80 2.64 1.51 -13.98
N HIS A 81 3.47 2.32 -13.28
CA HIS A 81 3.42 2.51 -11.84
C HIS A 81 3.82 3.93 -11.44
N MET A 82 3.12 4.45 -10.44
CA MET A 82 3.49 5.67 -9.72
C MET A 82 3.47 5.39 -8.23
N VAL A 83 4.34 6.03 -7.47
CA VAL A 83 4.19 6.13 -6.01
C VAL A 83 3.59 7.48 -5.67
N TYR A 84 2.88 7.55 -4.56
CA TYR A 84 2.26 8.80 -4.15
C TYR A 84 2.34 9.00 -2.64
N LEU A 85 2.22 10.26 -2.24
CA LEU A 85 2.07 10.69 -0.86
C LEU A 85 0.81 11.52 -0.74
N ILE A 86 0.20 11.45 0.43
CA ILE A 86 -0.96 12.25 0.78
C ILE A 86 -0.53 13.21 1.89
N GLN A 87 -0.64 14.50 1.62
CA GLN A 87 -0.43 15.55 2.60
C GLN A 87 -1.79 16.08 3.04
N LEU A 88 -2.06 16.03 4.34
CA LEU A 88 -3.28 16.56 4.95
C LEU A 88 -2.97 17.88 5.63
N GLN A 89 -3.81 18.90 5.41
CA GLN A 89 -3.83 20.11 6.21
C GLN A 89 -5.03 20.06 7.15
N GLU A 90 -4.78 20.03 8.44
CA GLU A 90 -5.80 19.93 9.48
C GLU A 90 -6.38 21.30 9.83
N LYS A 91 -7.57 21.33 10.46
CA LYS A 91 -8.26 22.55 10.87
C LYS A 91 -7.49 23.39 11.89
N ASP A 92 -6.60 22.77 12.65
CA ASP A 92 -5.72 23.43 13.62
C ASP A 92 -4.48 24.09 12.98
N GLY A 93 -4.33 23.95 11.65
CA GLY A 93 -3.21 24.49 10.88
C GLY A 93 -2.02 23.53 10.74
N ASN A 94 -2.07 22.36 11.39
CA ASN A 94 -1.02 21.36 11.26
C ASN A 94 -1.08 20.70 9.87
N THR A 95 0.09 20.32 9.39
CA THR A 95 0.25 19.57 8.14
C THR A 95 0.95 18.25 8.44
N LYS A 96 0.44 17.17 7.88
CA LYS A 96 1.05 15.85 8.03
C LYS A 96 0.98 15.04 6.75
N PHE A 97 1.99 14.20 6.54
CA PHE A 97 1.95 13.17 5.52
C PHE A 97 1.33 11.90 6.09
N VAL A 98 0.49 11.26 5.30
CA VAL A 98 -0.18 10.01 5.68
C VAL A 98 -0.04 8.97 4.57
N PHE A 99 0.01 7.71 5.00
CA PHE A 99 -0.10 6.58 4.10
C PHE A 99 -1.58 6.38 3.72
N ASP A 100 -1.84 5.97 2.49
CA ASP A 100 -3.19 5.61 2.07
C ASP A 100 -3.58 4.24 2.64
N PRO A 101 -4.53 4.17 3.58
CA PRO A 101 -4.94 2.90 4.19
C PRO A 101 -5.64 1.97 3.20
N PHE A 102 -6.08 2.48 2.05
CA PHE A 102 -6.74 1.73 0.99
C PHE A 102 -5.82 1.43 -0.19
N ALA A 103 -4.51 1.69 -0.04
CA ALA A 103 -3.54 1.36 -1.07
C ALA A 103 -3.54 -0.15 -1.35
N ARG A 104 -3.62 -0.53 -2.61
CA ARG A 104 -3.62 -1.93 -3.03
C ARG A 104 -2.24 -2.54 -3.07
N GLU A 105 -1.24 -1.71 -3.21
CA GLU A 105 0.16 -2.10 -3.29
C GLU A 105 1.01 -1.03 -2.62
N SER A 106 2.11 -1.43 -2.00
CA SER A 106 3.08 -0.53 -1.40
C SER A 106 4.49 -0.86 -1.88
N PHE A 107 5.28 0.20 -2.10
CA PHE A 107 6.71 0.10 -2.39
C PHE A 107 7.50 0.20 -1.08
N GLY A 108 8.62 -0.51 -0.97
CA GLY A 108 9.54 -0.48 0.19
C GLY A 108 9.53 -1.75 1.03
N GLY A 109 8.56 -2.65 0.83
CA GLY A 109 8.47 -3.93 1.54
C GLY A 109 9.64 -4.89 1.27
N GLU A 110 10.30 -4.75 0.14
CA GLU A 110 11.50 -5.50 -0.24
C GLU A 110 12.73 -5.17 0.63
N HIS A 111 12.65 -4.07 1.35
CA HIS A 111 13.68 -3.64 2.29
C HIS A 111 13.41 -4.08 3.73
N TRP A 112 12.56 -5.06 3.91
CA TRP A 112 12.18 -5.57 5.22
C TRP A 112 13.39 -5.90 6.09
N GLY A 113 13.35 -5.44 7.35
CA GLY A 113 14.47 -5.62 8.30
C GLY A 113 15.65 -4.68 8.06
N ARG A 114 15.58 -3.74 7.11
CA ARG A 114 16.58 -2.70 6.88
C ARG A 114 16.05 -1.36 7.35
N PRO A 115 16.84 -0.53 8.05
CA PRO A 115 16.43 0.80 8.47
C PRO A 115 16.44 1.76 7.27
N ILE A 116 15.37 1.72 6.49
CA ILE A 116 15.16 2.55 5.30
C ILE A 116 13.88 3.37 5.47
N GLY A 117 13.85 4.55 4.92
CA GLY A 117 12.67 5.40 4.88
C GLY A 117 12.72 6.38 3.72
N PHE A 118 11.61 7.04 3.46
CA PHE A 118 11.48 8.08 2.45
C PHE A 118 11.26 9.43 3.13
N VAL A 119 11.93 10.46 2.66
CA VAL A 119 11.81 11.83 3.14
C VAL A 119 11.33 12.70 1.99
N VAL A 120 10.43 13.59 2.28
CA VAL A 120 10.02 14.66 1.37
C VAL A 120 10.79 15.92 1.74
N ASP A 121 11.43 16.55 0.77
CA ASP A 121 11.90 17.91 0.93
C ASP A 121 10.68 18.84 0.90
N GLU A 122 10.36 19.45 2.03
CA GLU A 122 9.15 20.27 2.19
C GLU A 122 9.19 21.56 1.38
N GLU A 123 10.38 22.04 0.98
CA GLU A 123 10.49 23.25 0.17
C GLU A 123 10.20 22.98 -1.30
N ASP A 124 10.67 21.87 -1.84
CA ASP A 124 10.52 21.56 -3.27
C ASP A 124 9.81 20.22 -3.57
N PHE A 125 9.35 19.51 -2.54
CA PHE A 125 8.67 18.22 -2.65
C PHE A 125 9.47 17.16 -3.41
N ARG A 126 10.79 17.18 -3.29
CA ARG A 126 11.61 16.06 -3.75
C ARG A 126 11.55 14.90 -2.77
N LEU A 127 11.31 13.71 -3.31
CA LEU A 127 11.35 12.47 -2.55
C LEU A 127 12.77 11.93 -2.54
N SER A 128 13.30 11.62 -1.37
CA SER A 128 14.61 10.98 -1.20
C SER A 128 14.54 9.75 -0.32
N VAL A 129 15.43 8.79 -0.60
CA VAL A 129 15.60 7.58 0.21
C VAL A 129 16.68 7.82 1.25
N ILE A 130 16.41 7.46 2.48
CA ILE A 130 17.40 7.49 3.55
C ILE A 130 17.56 6.12 4.17
N SER A 131 18.80 5.74 4.44
CA SER A 131 19.15 4.44 5.02
C SER A 131 19.08 4.38 6.55
N ARG A 132 19.11 5.52 7.23
CA ARG A 132 18.92 5.61 8.70
C ARG A 132 18.43 7.01 9.08
N PRO A 133 17.32 7.15 9.79
CA PRO A 133 16.94 8.42 10.38
C PRO A 133 17.93 8.78 11.49
N LYS A 134 18.63 9.91 11.32
CA LYS A 134 19.57 10.43 12.34
C LYS A 134 18.96 11.51 13.22
N SER A 135 17.73 11.92 12.99
CA SER A 135 17.10 13.01 13.73
C SER A 135 15.69 12.67 14.20
N LYS A 136 15.29 13.30 15.31
CA LYS A 136 13.95 13.15 15.91
C LYS A 136 12.82 13.83 15.12
N VAL A 137 13.14 14.66 14.15
CA VAL A 137 12.17 15.33 13.26
C VAL A 137 12.24 14.62 11.93
N PHE A 138 11.40 13.62 11.79
CA PHE A 138 11.45 12.75 10.64
C PHE A 138 10.05 12.50 10.08
N HIS A 139 9.80 13.04 8.91
CA HIS A 139 8.60 12.77 8.12
C HIS A 139 8.87 11.61 7.12
N GLY A 140 9.59 10.59 7.59
CA GLY A 140 9.92 9.45 6.75
C GLY A 140 8.82 8.40 6.80
N MET A 141 8.31 8.03 5.65
CA MET A 141 7.54 6.81 5.49
C MET A 141 8.46 5.69 5.07
N ARG A 142 8.25 4.48 5.61
CA ARG A 142 9.03 3.30 5.24
C ARG A 142 8.49 2.63 4.00
N ARG A 143 7.24 2.89 3.67
CA ARG A 143 6.56 2.40 2.49
C ARG A 143 5.80 3.53 1.82
N LEU A 144 5.72 3.45 0.51
CA LEU A 144 4.93 4.37 -0.31
C LEU A 144 3.81 3.59 -1.01
N PRO A 145 2.59 4.11 -1.00
CA PRO A 145 1.52 3.53 -1.78
C PRO A 145 1.83 3.63 -3.28
N VAL A 146 1.57 2.55 -4.00
CA VAL A 146 1.79 2.45 -5.45
C VAL A 146 0.46 2.58 -6.17
N LEU A 147 0.42 3.43 -7.17
CA LEU A 147 -0.65 3.51 -8.12
C LEU A 147 -0.24 2.82 -9.41
N ARG A 148 -0.96 1.77 -9.73
CA ARG A 148 -0.75 0.96 -10.93
C ARG A 148 -1.99 1.02 -11.80
N GLN A 149 -1.81 1.00 -13.11
CA GLN A 149 -2.91 0.81 -14.04
C GLN A 149 -3.57 -0.55 -13.80
N GLU A 150 -4.87 -0.54 -13.56
CA GLU A 150 -5.61 -1.78 -13.38
C GLU A 150 -5.74 -2.48 -14.74
N THR A 151 -5.22 -3.70 -14.84
CA THR A 151 -5.62 -4.59 -15.91
C THR A 151 -7.09 -4.95 -15.72
N PRO A 152 -7.92 -4.92 -16.77
CA PRO A 152 -9.31 -5.33 -16.66
C PRO A 152 -9.40 -6.72 -16.04
N THR A 153 -10.04 -6.80 -14.87
CA THR A 153 -10.15 -8.04 -14.10
C THR A 153 -11.35 -8.90 -14.52
N ASP A 154 -11.66 -8.95 -15.81
CA ASP A 154 -12.70 -9.85 -16.33
C ASP A 154 -12.39 -11.33 -16.01
N GLU A 155 -11.11 -11.67 -15.85
CA GLU A 155 -10.71 -13.02 -15.44
C GLU A 155 -10.91 -13.29 -13.91
N LEU A 156 -10.83 -12.28 -13.08
CA LEU A 156 -11.01 -12.45 -11.60
C LEU A 156 -12.50 -12.54 -11.20
N THR A 157 -13.40 -11.98 -11.99
CA THR A 157 -14.85 -12.11 -11.76
C THR A 157 -15.42 -13.40 -12.32
N ALA A 158 -14.81 -13.98 -13.38
CA ALA A 158 -15.27 -15.21 -13.99
C ALA A 158 -14.92 -16.47 -13.19
N SER A 159 -13.95 -16.42 -12.29
CA SER A 159 -13.56 -17.56 -11.46
C SER A 159 -13.45 -17.21 -9.98
N ARG A 160 -14.55 -16.76 -9.38
CA ARG A 160 -14.61 -16.87 -7.91
C ARG A 160 -14.61 -18.37 -7.60
N PRO A 161 -13.53 -18.93 -7.03
CA PRO A 161 -13.53 -20.33 -6.70
C PRO A 161 -14.72 -20.62 -5.80
N HIS A 162 -15.41 -21.71 -6.07
CA HIS A 162 -16.54 -22.13 -5.26
C HIS A 162 -16.05 -22.27 -3.82
N ARG A 163 -16.56 -21.45 -2.92
CA ARG A 163 -16.24 -21.55 -1.49
C ARG A 163 -16.74 -22.90 -0.99
N PRO A 164 -15.92 -23.68 -0.30
CA PRO A 164 -16.27 -25.06 0.08
C PRO A 164 -17.31 -25.16 1.21
N HIS A 165 -17.98 -24.14 1.64
CA HIS A 165 -19.09 -24.11 2.62
C HIS A 165 -19.05 -25.20 3.70
N HIS A 166 -17.91 -25.38 4.37
CA HIS A 166 -17.82 -26.28 5.51
C HIS A 166 -18.63 -25.72 6.69
N PRO A 167 -19.52 -26.50 7.32
CA PRO A 167 -20.16 -26.10 8.56
C PRO A 167 -19.11 -25.86 9.66
N LEU A 168 -19.35 -24.88 10.52
CA LEU A 168 -18.38 -24.51 11.56
C LEU A 168 -18.06 -25.68 12.49
N GLU A 169 -19.08 -26.48 12.85
CA GLU A 169 -18.95 -27.67 13.70
C GLU A 169 -18.12 -28.82 13.09
N GLN A 170 -17.87 -28.75 11.78
CA GLN A 170 -17.03 -29.71 11.04
C GLN A 170 -15.71 -29.09 10.60
N SER A 171 -15.48 -27.84 10.98
CA SER A 171 -14.27 -27.13 10.58
C SER A 171 -13.08 -27.47 11.46
N VAL A 172 -11.95 -27.70 10.83
CA VAL A 172 -10.64 -27.78 11.47
C VAL A 172 -9.89 -26.52 11.09
N ILE A 173 -9.75 -25.60 12.05
CA ILE A 173 -9.11 -24.31 11.85
C ILE A 173 -7.63 -24.42 12.23
N TYR A 174 -6.76 -23.99 11.36
CA TYR A 174 -5.31 -23.95 11.58
C TYR A 174 -4.85 -22.48 11.58
N GLU A 175 -4.44 -21.99 12.74
CA GLU A 175 -3.87 -20.66 12.88
C GLU A 175 -2.40 -20.66 12.49
N CYS A 176 -1.98 -19.74 11.63
CA CYS A 176 -0.58 -19.64 11.25
C CYS A 176 -0.16 -18.22 10.85
N HIS A 177 1.14 -17.96 11.04
CA HIS A 177 1.80 -16.77 10.51
C HIS A 177 2.39 -17.07 9.14
N VAL A 178 2.05 -16.27 8.12
CA VAL A 178 2.48 -16.50 6.71
C VAL A 178 3.97 -16.74 6.60
N ARG A 179 4.79 -15.85 7.18
CA ARG A 179 6.24 -15.95 7.15
C ARG A 179 6.74 -17.14 7.99
N GLY A 180 6.21 -17.29 9.22
CA GLY A 180 6.64 -18.34 10.13
C GLY A 180 6.39 -19.73 9.58
N MET A 181 5.23 -19.95 8.97
CA MET A 181 4.85 -21.26 8.42
C MET A 181 5.85 -21.76 7.36
N THR A 182 6.30 -20.91 6.47
CA THR A 182 7.08 -21.34 5.30
C THR A 182 8.58 -21.06 5.43
N ASN A 183 9.01 -20.37 6.49
CA ASN A 183 10.43 -20.08 6.74
C ASN A 183 11.09 -21.14 7.65
N SER A 184 10.33 -22.14 8.08
CA SER A 184 10.88 -23.25 8.88
C SER A 184 11.71 -24.18 8.00
N PRO A 185 12.90 -24.62 8.47
CA PRO A 185 13.73 -25.59 7.75
C PRO A 185 13.04 -26.94 7.50
N SER A 186 12.00 -27.26 8.25
CA SER A 186 11.22 -28.49 8.12
C SER A 186 10.19 -28.47 7.01
N ILE A 187 9.95 -27.30 6.41
CA ILE A 187 8.98 -27.14 5.31
C ILE A 187 9.74 -26.84 4.04
N SER A 188 9.57 -27.70 3.04
CA SER A 188 10.14 -27.50 1.71
C SER A 188 9.15 -26.74 0.84
N VAL A 189 9.49 -25.51 0.49
CA VAL A 189 8.82 -24.71 -0.54
C VAL A 189 9.72 -24.62 -1.76
N SER A 190 9.13 -24.45 -2.95
CA SER A 190 9.85 -24.45 -4.21
C SER A 190 10.74 -23.21 -4.38
N GLY A 191 11.93 -23.27 -3.79
CA GLY A 191 12.95 -22.21 -3.85
C GLY A 191 12.90 -21.23 -2.68
N SER A 192 14.07 -20.73 -2.33
CA SER A 192 14.26 -19.79 -1.21
C SER A 192 13.49 -18.48 -1.37
N SER A 193 13.18 -18.06 -2.60
CA SER A 193 12.40 -16.85 -2.90
C SER A 193 10.91 -16.95 -2.52
N GLN A 194 10.39 -18.16 -2.29
CA GLN A 194 8.99 -18.38 -1.88
C GLN A 194 8.84 -18.51 -0.36
N SER A 195 9.93 -18.75 0.37
CA SER A 195 9.91 -18.80 1.83
C SER A 195 9.45 -17.48 2.44
N GLY A 196 8.56 -17.56 3.42
CA GLY A 196 8.03 -16.38 4.11
C GLY A 196 7.00 -15.58 3.33
N THR A 197 6.52 -16.10 2.20
CA THR A 197 5.56 -15.39 1.32
C THR A 197 4.20 -16.10 1.27
N TYR A 198 3.17 -15.40 0.79
CA TYR A 198 1.86 -16.00 0.48
C TYR A 198 1.97 -17.12 -0.56
N ARG A 199 2.86 -17.00 -1.54
CA ARG A 199 3.09 -18.07 -2.53
C ARG A 199 3.65 -19.33 -1.88
N GLY A 200 4.58 -19.17 -0.94
CA GLY A 200 5.07 -20.29 -0.14
C GLY A 200 3.95 -20.95 0.67
N LEU A 201 3.05 -20.16 1.25
CA LEU A 201 1.90 -20.70 1.98
C LEU A 201 0.94 -21.48 1.06
N VAL A 202 0.74 -21.02 -0.19
CA VAL A 202 -0.04 -21.75 -1.20
C VAL A 202 0.55 -23.13 -1.45
N GLU A 203 1.87 -23.26 -1.48
CA GLU A 203 2.53 -24.57 -1.64
C GLU A 203 2.32 -25.51 -0.45
N CYS A 204 2.00 -24.98 0.75
CA CYS A 204 1.66 -25.77 1.93
C CYS A 204 0.20 -26.29 1.92
N ILE A 205 -0.67 -25.81 1.04
CA ILE A 205 -2.09 -26.19 1.00
C ILE A 205 -2.29 -27.72 0.87
N PRO A 206 -1.58 -28.45 -0.01
CA PRO A 206 -1.73 -29.91 -0.09
C PRO A 206 -1.43 -30.61 1.23
N TYR A 207 -0.40 -30.18 1.95
CA TYR A 207 -0.05 -30.70 3.26
C TYR A 207 -1.16 -30.43 4.30
N LEU A 208 -1.63 -29.19 4.39
CA LEU A 208 -2.70 -28.81 5.31
C LEU A 208 -4.00 -29.57 5.02
N LYS A 209 -4.33 -29.77 3.75
CA LYS A 209 -5.48 -30.61 3.35
C LYS A 209 -5.30 -32.06 3.78
N ALA A 210 -4.10 -32.63 3.66
CA ALA A 210 -3.80 -34.01 4.12
C ALA A 210 -3.93 -34.15 5.65
N LEU A 211 -3.69 -33.06 6.40
CA LEU A 211 -3.96 -33.00 7.85
C LEU A 211 -5.46 -32.87 8.20
N GLY A 212 -6.33 -32.68 7.22
CA GLY A 212 -7.76 -32.45 7.44
C GLY A 212 -8.13 -31.01 7.76
N VAL A 213 -7.21 -30.03 7.56
CA VAL A 213 -7.50 -28.62 7.77
C VAL A 213 -8.51 -28.16 6.71
N THR A 214 -9.56 -27.48 7.15
CA THR A 214 -10.64 -26.95 6.30
C THR A 214 -10.62 -25.44 6.21
N ALA A 215 -9.99 -24.76 7.17
CA ALA A 215 -9.84 -23.31 7.20
C ALA A 215 -8.46 -22.93 7.75
N ILE A 216 -7.90 -21.86 7.22
CA ILE A 216 -6.66 -21.26 7.73
C ILE A 216 -7.03 -19.90 8.33
N GLU A 217 -6.66 -19.68 9.58
CA GLU A 217 -6.71 -18.38 10.24
C GLU A 217 -5.32 -17.77 10.22
N LEU A 218 -5.16 -16.70 9.44
CA LEU A 218 -3.87 -16.03 9.35
C LEU A 218 -3.71 -15.06 10.52
N LEU A 219 -2.56 -15.10 11.19
CA LEU A 219 -2.14 -13.99 12.04
C LEU A 219 -2.17 -12.70 11.25
N PRO A 220 -2.35 -11.52 11.91
CA PRO A 220 -2.59 -10.26 11.22
C PRO A 220 -1.64 -10.01 10.05
N VAL A 221 -2.23 -9.71 8.89
CA VAL A 221 -1.53 -9.48 7.62
C VAL A 221 -1.66 -8.04 7.16
N PHE A 222 -2.00 -7.15 8.09
CA PHE A 222 -2.03 -5.70 7.84
C PHE A 222 -0.63 -5.19 7.55
N ASP A 223 -0.57 -4.13 6.78
CA ASP A 223 0.68 -3.39 6.61
C ASP A 223 1.07 -2.71 7.93
N PHE A 224 2.33 -2.78 8.28
CA PHE A 224 2.88 -2.21 9.52
C PHE A 224 4.32 -1.78 9.31
N ASP A 225 4.81 -0.88 10.15
CA ASP A 225 6.23 -0.51 10.15
C ASP A 225 7.05 -1.58 10.89
N GLU A 226 7.72 -2.43 10.14
CA GLU A 226 8.53 -3.55 10.67
C GLU A 226 9.74 -3.08 11.49
N ASN A 227 10.05 -1.81 11.44
CA ASN A 227 11.20 -1.23 12.13
C ASN A 227 10.79 -0.30 13.29
N GLU A 228 9.50 -0.17 13.58
CA GLU A 228 9.01 0.66 14.69
C GLU A 228 9.60 0.20 16.04
N MET A 229 9.89 -1.09 16.17
CA MET A 229 10.49 -1.70 17.35
C MET A 229 12.01 -1.53 17.46
N ILE A 230 12.66 -0.93 16.48
CA ILE A 230 14.06 -0.50 16.63
C ILE A 230 14.05 0.84 17.38
N ILE A 231 13.58 0.81 18.61
CA ILE A 231 13.88 1.84 19.59
C ILE A 231 15.39 1.75 19.76
N THR A 232 16.10 2.67 19.18
CA THR A 232 17.48 2.89 19.53
C THR A 232 17.51 3.34 20.98
N ASP A 233 17.89 2.45 21.88
CA ASP A 233 18.53 2.84 23.12
C ASP A 233 19.80 3.56 22.71
N ALA A 234 19.67 4.84 22.47
CA ALA A 234 20.75 5.78 22.24
C ALA A 234 20.67 6.78 23.40
N GLU A 235 21.17 6.39 24.54
CA GLU A 235 21.88 7.27 25.43
C GLU A 235 23.36 7.35 25.05
#